data_2e7bac7ef577c3da96973de086e288c2
#
_entry.id   2e7bac7ef577c3da96973de086e288c2
#
_cell.length_a   1.000
_cell.length_b   1.000
_cell.length_c   1.000
_cell.angle_alpha   90.00
_cell.angle_beta   90.00
_cell.angle_gamma   90.00
#
_symmetry.space_group_name_H-M   'P 1'
#
loop_
_entity.id
_entity.type
_entity.pdbx_description
1 polymer ?
#
loop_
_entity_poly.entity_id
_entity_poly.type
_entity_poly.pdbx_seq_one_letter_code
_entity_poly.pdbx_strand_id
1 'polypeptide(L)'
;MTTLPAITLSWLSGLNILLVGLWVGMYLFTTFVVSPAFAELFPDAEVRRAHRRLVGRHYARVNGPLTAVLGGVVLVMIFTGGAAPVLWAELILLALIGAMVALHVRRASVAGAGVPGWITNVTLGASVLLCVAAVGAA
;
A
#
# COMPACT_ATOMS: atom_id res chain seq x y z
N MET A 1 22.33 -15.71 16.92
CA MET A 1 21.08 -15.44 16.16
C MET A 1 20.53 -16.79 15.75
N THR A 2 19.34 -17.14 16.22
CA THR A 2 18.66 -18.39 15.83
C THR A 2 18.10 -18.22 14.43
N THR A 3 18.69 -18.92 13.45
CA THR A 3 18.12 -19.01 12.10
C THR A 3 16.82 -19.79 12.17
N LEU A 4 15.73 -19.22 11.62
CA LEU A 4 14.47 -19.95 11.50
C LEU A 4 14.62 -21.14 10.54
N PRO A 5 13.87 -22.24 10.78
CA PRO A 5 13.82 -23.36 9.84
C PRO A 5 13.40 -22.86 8.43
N ALA A 6 13.95 -23.49 7.38
CA ALA A 6 13.65 -23.13 5.98
C ALA A 6 12.14 -23.12 5.67
N ILE A 7 11.38 -24.04 6.27
CA ILE A 7 9.92 -24.11 6.14
C ILE A 7 9.26 -22.83 6.66
N THR A 8 9.69 -22.30 7.81
CA THR A 8 9.13 -21.06 8.38
C THR A 8 9.41 -19.85 7.49
N LEU A 9 10.62 -19.76 6.93
CA LEU A 9 10.97 -18.69 5.98
C LEU A 9 10.12 -18.78 4.71
N SER A 10 9.88 -19.97 4.17
CA SER A 10 9.01 -20.16 3.00
C SER A 10 7.56 -19.70 3.28
N TRP A 11 7.02 -19.98 4.46
CA TRP A 11 5.69 -19.51 4.86
C TRP A 11 5.64 -17.98 5.00
N LEU A 12 6.67 -17.35 5.60
CA LEU A 12 6.76 -15.90 5.71
C LEU A 12 6.84 -15.24 4.34
N SER A 13 7.59 -15.82 3.42
CA SER A 13 7.71 -15.35 2.04
C SER A 13 6.36 -15.44 1.30
N GLY A 14 5.67 -16.57 1.39
CA GLY A 14 4.33 -16.72 0.83
C GLY A 14 3.33 -15.72 1.42
N LEU A 15 3.38 -15.50 2.74
CA LEU A 15 2.54 -14.51 3.42
C LEU A 15 2.86 -13.09 2.95
N ASN A 16 4.14 -12.76 2.77
CA ASN A 16 4.58 -11.47 2.24
C ASN A 16 3.98 -11.20 0.86
N ILE A 17 4.13 -12.12 -0.08
CA ILE A 17 3.56 -12.02 -1.43
C ILE A 17 2.04 -11.82 -1.38
N LEU A 18 1.34 -12.61 -0.54
CA LEU A 18 -0.11 -12.51 -0.38
C LEU A 18 -0.53 -11.13 0.13
N LEU A 19 0.14 -10.62 1.17
CA LEU A 19 -0.17 -9.31 1.76
C LEU A 19 0.12 -8.17 0.79
N VAL A 20 1.23 -8.22 0.06
CA VAL A 20 1.55 -7.25 -1.00
C VAL A 20 0.49 -7.28 -2.09
N GLY A 21 0.12 -8.46 -2.58
CA GLY A 21 -0.91 -8.63 -3.60
C GLY A 21 -2.27 -8.09 -3.16
N LEU A 22 -2.66 -8.37 -1.92
CA LEU A 22 -3.90 -7.85 -1.33
C LEU A 22 -3.88 -6.33 -1.23
N TRP A 23 -2.78 -5.76 -0.72
CA TRP A 23 -2.62 -4.32 -0.58
C TRP A 23 -2.68 -3.61 -1.94
N VAL A 24 -1.90 -4.09 -2.92
CA VAL A 24 -1.85 -3.52 -4.27
C VAL A 24 -3.20 -3.68 -4.97
N GLY A 25 -3.85 -4.84 -4.84
CA GLY A 25 -5.17 -5.09 -5.40
C GLY A 25 -6.22 -4.11 -4.88
N MET A 26 -6.24 -3.84 -3.57
CA MET A 26 -7.13 -2.85 -2.96
C MET A 26 -6.84 -1.43 -3.49
N TYR A 27 -5.57 -1.07 -3.66
CA TYR A 27 -5.16 0.23 -4.19
C TYR A 27 -5.59 0.40 -5.65
N LEU A 28 -5.34 -0.59 -6.50
CA LEU A 28 -5.75 -0.59 -7.90
C LEU A 28 -7.27 -0.51 -8.05
N PHE A 29 -8.01 -1.32 -7.28
CA PHE A 29 -9.48 -1.28 -7.27
C PHE A 29 -10.01 0.11 -6.90
N THR A 30 -9.46 0.71 -5.85
CA THR A 30 -9.86 2.05 -5.41
C THR A 30 -9.55 3.11 -6.47
N THR A 31 -8.39 3.01 -7.13
CA THR A 31 -7.93 3.99 -8.11
C THR A 31 -8.69 3.90 -9.43
N PHE A 32 -8.88 2.69 -9.96
CA PHE A 32 -9.40 2.48 -11.31
C PHE A 32 -10.90 2.15 -11.36
N VAL A 33 -11.50 1.70 -10.25
CA VAL A 33 -12.92 1.37 -10.20
C VAL A 33 -13.69 2.37 -9.33
N VAL A 34 -13.32 2.49 -8.06
CA VAL A 34 -14.09 3.30 -7.11
C VAL A 34 -14.01 4.80 -7.45
N SER A 35 -12.82 5.29 -7.80
CA SER A 35 -12.61 6.71 -8.07
C SER A 35 -13.35 7.21 -9.32
N PRO A 36 -13.33 6.52 -10.47
CA PRO A 36 -14.15 6.87 -11.63
C PRO A 36 -15.64 6.72 -11.35
N ALA A 37 -16.08 5.61 -10.73
CA ALA A 37 -17.49 5.40 -10.40
C ALA A 37 -18.07 6.53 -9.55
N PHE A 38 -17.29 7.08 -8.60
CA PHE A 38 -17.73 8.25 -7.84
C PHE A 38 -17.87 9.52 -8.67
N ALA A 39 -17.11 9.67 -9.76
CA ALA A 39 -17.25 10.81 -10.65
C ALA A 39 -18.56 10.75 -11.44
N GLU A 40 -19.00 9.55 -11.81
CA GLU A 40 -20.24 9.31 -12.53
C GLU A 40 -21.48 9.36 -11.61
N LEU A 41 -21.41 8.70 -10.45
CA LEU A 41 -22.54 8.62 -9.52
C LEU A 41 -22.83 9.93 -8.78
N PHE A 42 -21.81 10.75 -8.54
CA PHE A 42 -21.92 12.01 -7.79
C PHE A 42 -21.39 13.18 -8.63
N PRO A 43 -22.22 13.75 -9.55
CA PRO A 43 -21.82 14.90 -10.36
C PRO A 43 -21.49 16.13 -9.50
N ASP A 44 -22.21 16.33 -8.39
CA ASP A 44 -21.94 17.39 -7.43
C ASP A 44 -20.59 17.17 -6.72
N ALA A 45 -19.72 18.18 -6.82
CA ALA A 45 -18.36 18.09 -6.29
C ALA A 45 -18.30 18.05 -4.76
N GLU A 46 -19.29 18.63 -4.07
CA GLU A 46 -19.34 18.66 -2.60
C GLU A 46 -19.83 17.31 -2.06
N VAL A 47 -20.92 16.80 -2.61
CA VAL A 47 -21.45 15.47 -2.31
C VAL A 47 -20.40 14.40 -2.56
N ARG A 48 -19.73 14.46 -3.72
CA ARG A 48 -18.64 13.54 -4.08
C ARG A 48 -17.48 13.59 -3.09
N ARG A 49 -17.08 14.79 -2.61
CA ARG A 49 -16.05 14.94 -1.58
C ARG A 49 -16.45 14.32 -0.25
N ALA A 50 -17.70 14.51 0.17
CA ALA A 50 -18.21 13.92 1.41
C ALA A 50 -18.15 12.39 1.37
N HIS A 51 -18.61 11.78 0.29
CA HIS A 51 -18.57 10.33 0.08
C HIS A 51 -17.13 9.79 -0.01
N ARG A 52 -16.24 10.47 -0.71
CA ARG A 52 -14.82 10.09 -0.76
C ARG A 52 -14.14 10.11 0.61
N ARG A 53 -14.48 11.09 1.47
CA ARG A 53 -13.97 11.12 2.86
C ARG A 53 -14.49 9.94 3.69
N LEU A 54 -15.75 9.56 3.51
CA LEU A 54 -16.33 8.41 4.20
C LEU A 54 -15.64 7.11 3.79
N VAL A 55 -15.54 6.84 2.50
CA VAL A 55 -14.85 5.65 1.96
C VAL A 55 -13.37 5.65 2.36
N GLY A 56 -12.69 6.80 2.28
CA GLY A 56 -11.29 6.91 2.70
C GLY A 56 -11.06 6.55 4.17
N ARG A 57 -12.00 6.90 5.06
CA ARG A 57 -11.94 6.49 6.48
C ARG A 57 -12.09 4.98 6.66
N HIS A 58 -13.03 4.36 5.95
CA HIS A 58 -13.20 2.90 5.99
C HIS A 58 -12.01 2.18 5.37
N TYR A 59 -11.51 2.67 4.25
CA TYR A 59 -10.30 2.17 3.61
C TYR A 59 -9.09 2.21 4.57
N ALA A 60 -8.87 3.33 5.24
CA ALA A 60 -7.76 3.48 6.18
C ALA A 60 -7.84 2.51 7.38
N ARG A 61 -9.05 2.19 7.86
CA ARG A 61 -9.26 1.21 8.94
C ARG A 61 -8.85 -0.21 8.56
N VAL A 62 -8.94 -0.57 7.29
CA VAL A 62 -8.54 -1.89 6.79
C VAL A 62 -7.08 -1.86 6.34
N ASN A 63 -6.73 -0.85 5.55
CA ASN A 63 -5.41 -0.77 4.93
C ASN A 63 -4.30 -0.42 5.92
N GLY A 64 -4.59 0.35 6.97
CA GLY A 64 -3.62 0.68 8.02
C GLY A 64 -3.06 -0.55 8.73
N PRO A 65 -3.91 -1.39 9.35
CA PRO A 65 -3.48 -2.65 9.96
C PRO A 65 -2.81 -3.60 8.96
N LEU A 66 -3.32 -3.71 7.72
CA LEU A 66 -2.72 -4.53 6.68
C LEU A 66 -1.27 -4.10 6.38
N THR A 67 -1.04 -2.80 6.23
CA THR A 67 0.30 -2.23 6.00
C THR A 67 1.23 -2.47 7.20
N ALA A 68 0.70 -2.36 8.42
CA ALA A 68 1.47 -2.62 9.64
C ALA A 68 1.89 -4.10 9.73
N VAL A 69 0.97 -5.04 9.44
CA VAL A 69 1.27 -6.47 9.41
C VAL A 69 2.29 -6.78 8.32
N LEU A 70 2.12 -6.23 7.12
CA LEU A 70 3.07 -6.39 6.02
C LEU A 70 4.47 -5.90 6.40
N GLY A 71 4.59 -4.69 6.96
CA GLY A 71 5.87 -4.17 7.45
C GLY A 71 6.48 -5.04 8.54
N GLY A 72 5.65 -5.58 9.45
CA GLY A 72 6.08 -6.52 10.47
C GLY A 72 6.64 -7.83 9.90
N VAL A 73 5.99 -8.40 8.88
CA VAL A 73 6.46 -9.61 8.19
C VAL A 73 7.82 -9.35 7.53
N VAL A 74 7.98 -8.24 6.79
CA VAL A 74 9.25 -7.87 6.15
C VAL A 74 10.35 -7.69 7.20
N LEU A 75 10.08 -7.02 8.32
CA LEU A 75 11.04 -6.86 9.41
C LEU A 75 11.45 -8.22 10.01
N VAL A 76 10.49 -9.11 10.26
CA VAL A 76 10.81 -10.46 10.75
C VAL A 76 11.70 -11.19 9.75
N MET A 77 11.42 -11.11 8.44
CA MET A 77 12.26 -11.72 7.41
C MET A 77 13.68 -11.15 7.40
N ILE A 78 13.85 -9.83 7.57
CA ILE A 78 15.16 -9.17 7.66
C ILE A 78 15.95 -9.70 8.86
N PHE A 79 15.34 -9.80 10.02
CA PHE A 79 16.05 -10.18 11.26
C PHE A 79 16.30 -11.70 11.39
N THR A 80 15.51 -12.54 10.69
CA THR A 80 15.60 -14.00 10.83
C THR A 80 16.17 -14.71 9.61
N GLY A 81 15.92 -14.20 8.40
CA GLY A 81 16.36 -14.80 7.12
C GLY A 81 17.68 -14.25 6.58
N GLY A 82 18.23 -13.24 7.22
CA GLY A 82 19.37 -12.46 6.72
C GLY A 82 18.91 -11.19 6.00
N ALA A 83 19.67 -10.12 6.17
CA ALA A 83 19.36 -8.78 5.66
C ALA A 83 19.59 -8.67 4.14
N ALA A 84 18.85 -9.44 3.35
CA ALA A 84 18.93 -9.37 1.89
C ALA A 84 18.60 -7.95 1.40
N PRO A 85 19.35 -7.36 0.47
CA PRO A 85 19.10 -6.00 -0.03
C PRO A 85 17.67 -5.79 -0.56
N VAL A 86 17.06 -6.84 -1.12
CA VAL A 86 15.68 -6.79 -1.64
C VAL A 86 14.65 -6.53 -0.54
N LEU A 87 14.82 -7.08 0.65
CA LEU A 87 13.93 -6.85 1.79
C LEU A 87 14.03 -5.41 2.30
N TRP A 88 15.22 -4.82 2.29
CA TRP A 88 15.39 -3.40 2.59
C TRP A 88 14.76 -2.51 1.53
N ALA A 89 14.89 -2.86 0.25
CA ALA A 89 14.22 -2.15 -0.83
C ALA A 89 12.70 -2.21 -0.66
N GLU A 90 12.14 -3.37 -0.28
CA GLU A 90 10.73 -3.55 0.02
C GLU A 90 10.25 -2.66 1.17
N LEU A 91 11.01 -2.60 2.26
CA LEU A 91 10.70 -1.73 3.40
C LEU A 91 10.73 -0.24 3.03
N ILE A 92 11.71 0.19 2.23
CA ILE A 92 11.82 1.56 1.71
C ILE A 92 10.61 1.88 0.81
N LEU A 93 10.22 0.96 -0.08
CA LEU A 93 9.05 1.14 -0.94
C LEU A 93 7.75 1.25 -0.13
N LEU A 94 7.58 0.43 0.92
CA LEU A 94 6.45 0.54 1.83
C LEU A 94 6.41 1.89 2.54
N ALA A 95 7.55 2.39 3.02
CA ALA A 95 7.65 3.71 3.63
C ALA A 95 7.32 4.83 2.63
N LEU A 96 7.83 4.76 1.40
CA LEU A 96 7.53 5.69 0.32
C LEU A 96 6.03 5.73 0.00
N ILE A 97 5.43 4.56 -0.18
CA ILE A 97 3.99 4.42 -0.45
C ILE A 97 3.19 5.01 0.70
N GLY A 98 3.54 4.69 1.94
CA GLY A 98 2.90 5.27 3.12
C GLY A 98 2.97 6.80 3.16
N ALA A 99 4.14 7.37 2.83
CA ALA A 99 4.32 8.81 2.72
C ALA A 99 3.47 9.43 1.61
N MET A 100 3.39 8.78 0.44
CA MET A 100 2.57 9.24 -0.69
C MET A 100 1.07 9.19 -0.35
N VAL A 101 0.60 8.12 0.27
CA VAL A 101 -0.79 8.00 0.73
C VAL A 101 -1.11 9.08 1.78
N ALA A 102 -0.23 9.29 2.76
CA ALA A 102 -0.41 10.35 3.76
C ALA A 102 -0.45 11.75 3.11
N LEU A 103 0.41 12.02 2.13
CA LEU A 103 0.41 13.27 1.38
C LEU A 103 -0.88 13.44 0.56
N HIS A 104 -1.35 12.36 -0.07
CA HIS A 104 -2.61 12.33 -0.81
C HIS A 104 -3.78 12.71 0.11
N VAL A 105 -3.89 12.05 1.26
CA VAL A 105 -4.96 12.31 2.24
C VAL A 105 -4.91 13.74 2.76
N ARG A 106 -3.74 14.25 3.12
CA ARG A 106 -3.55 15.63 3.56
C ARG A 106 -4.00 16.64 2.50
N ARG A 107 -3.59 16.45 1.24
CA ARG A 107 -3.99 17.35 0.16
C ARG A 107 -5.47 17.27 -0.20
N ALA A 108 -6.04 16.07 -0.18
CA ALA A 108 -7.47 15.88 -0.40
C ALA A 108 -8.34 16.50 0.70
N SER A 109 -7.81 16.74 1.90
CA SER A 109 -8.53 17.40 3.01
C SER A 109 -8.55 18.91 2.90
N VAL A 110 -7.65 19.52 2.13
CA VAL A 110 -7.60 20.99 1.92
C VAL A 110 -8.67 21.38 0.90
N ALA A 111 -9.55 22.29 1.29
CA ALA A 111 -10.61 22.79 0.41
C ALA A 111 -10.00 23.48 -0.83
N GLY A 112 -10.46 23.07 -2.01
CA GLY A 112 -10.03 23.65 -3.30
C GLY A 112 -8.71 23.11 -3.88
N ALA A 113 -7.91 22.37 -3.13
CA ALA A 113 -6.70 21.76 -3.65
C ALA A 113 -7.04 20.39 -4.28
N GLY A 114 -6.88 20.27 -5.59
CA GLY A 114 -6.88 18.97 -6.28
C GLY A 114 -5.63 18.17 -5.89
N VAL A 115 -5.77 16.84 -5.85
CA VAL A 115 -4.60 15.97 -5.66
C VAL A 115 -3.84 15.90 -6.99
N PRO A 116 -2.55 16.28 -7.04
CA PRO A 116 -1.76 16.20 -8.26
C PRO A 116 -1.63 14.76 -8.75
N GLY A 117 -1.81 14.53 -10.06
CA GLY A 117 -1.75 13.20 -10.67
C GLY A 117 -0.41 12.49 -10.48
N TRP A 118 0.70 13.24 -10.30
CA TRP A 118 2.01 12.64 -10.06
C TRP A 118 2.05 11.79 -8.77
N ILE A 119 1.28 12.16 -7.72
CA ILE A 119 1.21 11.37 -6.47
C ILE A 119 0.66 9.97 -6.77
N THR A 120 -0.40 9.89 -7.58
CA THR A 120 -0.99 8.60 -8.00
C THR A 120 0.00 7.81 -8.86
N ASN A 121 0.68 8.45 -9.80
CA ASN A 121 1.65 7.79 -10.67
C ASN A 121 2.86 7.24 -9.90
N VAL A 122 3.40 8.02 -8.97
CA VAL A 122 4.49 7.57 -8.09
C VAL A 122 4.05 6.40 -7.22
N THR A 123 2.84 6.46 -6.64
CA THR A 123 2.31 5.37 -5.83
C THR A 123 2.09 4.10 -6.65
N LEU A 124 1.58 4.21 -7.88
CA LEU A 124 1.44 3.08 -8.81
C LEU A 124 2.79 2.46 -9.16
N GLY A 125 3.77 3.27 -9.55
CA GLY A 125 5.11 2.80 -9.86
C GLY A 125 5.78 2.10 -8.67
N ALA A 126 5.69 2.70 -7.47
CA ALA A 126 6.20 2.11 -6.25
C ALA A 126 5.48 0.79 -5.90
N SER A 127 4.17 0.68 -6.18
CA SER A 127 3.40 -0.55 -5.95
C SER A 127 3.82 -1.69 -6.87
N VAL A 128 4.13 -1.39 -8.13
CA VAL A 128 4.67 -2.39 -9.07
C VAL A 128 6.06 -2.86 -8.61
N LEU A 129 6.94 -1.94 -8.22
CA LEU A 129 8.26 -2.28 -7.70
C LEU A 129 8.15 -3.09 -6.39
N LEU A 130 7.17 -2.79 -5.54
CA LEU A 130 6.90 -3.56 -4.33
C LEU A 130 6.52 -5.01 -4.64
N CYS A 131 5.67 -5.25 -5.65
CA CYS A 131 5.36 -6.62 -6.11
C CYS A 131 6.61 -7.35 -6.60
N VAL A 132 7.45 -6.68 -7.38
CA VAL A 132 8.71 -7.27 -7.88
C VAL A 132 9.65 -7.59 -6.73
N ALA A 133 9.78 -6.69 -5.75
CA ALA A 133 10.62 -6.91 -4.58
C ALA A 133 10.12 -8.09 -3.72
N ALA A 134 8.79 -8.18 -3.48
CA ALA A 134 8.20 -9.28 -2.71
C ALA A 134 8.43 -10.65 -3.38
N VAL A 135 8.31 -10.72 -4.70
CA VAL A 135 8.61 -11.95 -5.46
C VAL A 135 10.11 -12.24 -5.45
N GLY A 136 10.97 -11.22 -5.54
CA GLY A 136 12.42 -11.39 -5.48
C GLY A 136 12.96 -11.74 -4.09
N ALA A 137 12.15 -11.55 -3.05
CA ALA A 137 12.46 -11.92 -1.67
C ALA A 137 12.02 -13.37 -1.32
N ALA A 138 11.30 -14.04 -2.21
CA ALA A 138 10.82 -15.41 -2.05
C ALA A 138 11.86 -16.43 -2.46
#